data_02b7da8f308ae20a61ec58f61b727974
#
_entry.id   02b7da8f308ae20a61ec58f61b727974
#
_cell.length_a   1.000
_cell.length_b   1.000
_cell.length_c   1.000
_cell.angle_alpha   90.00
_cell.angle_beta   90.00
_cell.angle_gamma   90.00
#
_symmetry.space_group_name_H-M   'P 1'
#
loop_
_entity.id
_entity.type
_entity.pdbx_description
1 polymer ?
#
loop_
_entity_poly.entity_id
_entity_poly.type
_entity_poly.pdbx_seq_one_letter_code
_entity_poly.pdbx_strand_id
1 'polypeptide(L)'
;MKINMLLSGCLLGLLCFTACDSEGNEMNDYTHYVNSFIGTGGHGHTHPGAMVPHGMIQPGPDTRIDGWDSCSGYYYEDTTINGFSHTRLSGTGCADFGDFLLMPTVGEQRTEFLGTESQKRPFASAFSHEKEQAEPGYYSVFLDTYGVKAELTSTERAAMHRYTFPESREAGFILDMDYNIQQQINQVMEVEAVNDTVLRGYKRSAYWAYRQDLYFYAVFSKPFTYTLYTDTVQENDKQIPVCKMLLHFETAKDEQVLAKFSISSVDAEGAYKNLQAEMPGWNFDGVRADAKKKWNECLSKIAVKTNNEDQRAIFYTAMYHAFLSPNLFTDVDGRYLGMDLKVHTTDMKHPVYTIFSLWDTFRALHPLLTIVDPQLNTEFIRSLIKKHQEGGIFPKWDCVSNYTGTMVGLSLIHISEPTR
;
A
#
# COMPACT_ATOMS: atom_id res chain seq x y z
N MET A 1 59.99 67.26 32.74
CA MET A 1 60.05 66.15 33.68
C MET A 1 58.61 65.75 33.99
N LYS A 2 58.09 64.78 33.37
CA LYS A 2 56.67 64.40 33.52
C LYS A 2 56.65 62.88 33.74
N ILE A 3 56.08 62.47 34.84
CA ILE A 3 55.88 61.13 35.28
C ILE A 3 54.51 60.66 34.77
N ASN A 4 54.50 59.58 33.99
CA ASN A 4 53.25 58.92 33.58
C ASN A 4 52.92 57.82 34.57
N MET A 5 51.72 57.87 35.14
CA MET A 5 51.15 56.80 35.94
C MET A 5 50.18 55.96 35.06
N LEU A 6 50.50 54.70 34.94
CA LEU A 6 49.60 53.70 34.33
C LEU A 6 48.57 53.25 35.36
N LEU A 7 47.28 53.42 35.02
CA LEU A 7 46.19 52.73 35.71
C LEU A 7 45.76 51.52 34.86
N SER A 8 45.94 50.33 35.44
CA SER A 8 45.47 49.09 34.91
C SER A 8 44.05 48.84 35.40
N GLY A 9 43.07 48.93 34.51
CA GLY A 9 41.69 48.62 34.81
C GLY A 9 41.35 47.19 34.36
N CYS A 10 41.15 46.28 35.32
CA CYS A 10 40.58 44.95 35.05
C CYS A 10 39.07 45.10 34.75
N LEU A 11 38.70 44.83 33.50
CA LEU A 11 37.32 44.64 33.10
C LEU A 11 37.00 43.14 33.19
N LEU A 12 36.30 42.72 34.26
CA LEU A 12 35.67 41.39 34.31
C LEU A 12 34.44 41.42 33.40
N GLY A 13 34.58 40.82 32.23
CA GLY A 13 33.43 40.54 31.35
C GLY A 13 32.67 39.32 31.86
N LEU A 14 31.46 39.55 32.40
CA LEU A 14 30.51 38.50 32.67
C LEU A 14 29.94 38.01 31.32
N LEU A 15 30.46 36.87 30.85
CA LEU A 15 29.85 36.11 29.75
C LEU A 15 28.61 35.38 30.32
N CYS A 16 27.44 36.02 30.19
CA CYS A 16 26.15 35.30 30.30
C CYS A 16 26.03 34.37 29.08
N PHE A 17 26.39 33.09 29.26
CA PHE A 17 25.92 32.06 28.38
C PHE A 17 24.39 31.93 28.63
N THR A 18 23.60 32.54 27.80
CA THR A 18 22.22 32.13 27.62
C THR A 18 22.30 30.81 26.85
N ALA A 19 22.21 29.70 27.59
CA ALA A 19 21.82 28.43 26.99
C ALA A 19 20.42 28.69 26.39
N CYS A 20 20.36 28.85 25.06
CA CYS A 20 19.15 28.58 24.33
C CYS A 20 18.96 27.08 24.46
N ASP A 21 18.17 26.66 25.42
CA ASP A 21 17.49 25.38 25.33
C ASP A 21 16.66 25.46 24.03
N SER A 22 17.20 24.91 22.95
CA SER A 22 16.40 24.46 21.85
C SER A 22 15.58 23.29 22.39
N GLU A 23 14.45 23.58 23.03
CA GLU A 23 13.35 22.62 23.05
C GLU A 23 13.06 22.34 21.58
N GLY A 24 13.73 21.31 21.06
CA GLY A 24 13.33 20.65 19.84
C GLY A 24 11.88 20.27 20.10
N ASN A 25 10.97 20.85 19.35
CA ASN A 25 9.57 20.47 19.34
C ASN A 25 9.55 19.04 18.82
N GLU A 26 9.80 18.05 19.68
CA GLU A 26 9.58 16.67 19.36
C GLU A 26 8.09 16.55 19.05
N MET A 27 7.79 16.45 17.78
CA MET A 27 6.41 16.28 17.32
C MET A 27 5.88 15.00 17.97
N ASN A 28 4.84 15.13 18.79
CA ASN A 28 4.25 13.97 19.47
C ASN A 28 4.01 12.84 18.46
N ASP A 29 4.45 11.64 18.79
CA ASP A 29 4.22 10.47 17.95
C ASP A 29 2.81 9.91 18.21
N TYR A 30 1.89 10.21 17.29
CA TYR A 30 0.51 9.72 17.35
C TYR A 30 0.34 8.32 16.74
N THR A 31 1.35 7.85 15.99
CA THR A 31 1.26 6.55 15.30
C THR A 31 1.20 5.37 16.27
N HIS A 32 1.79 5.51 17.46
CA HIS A 32 1.77 4.46 18.48
C HIS A 32 0.39 4.22 19.11
N TYR A 33 -0.58 5.12 18.91
CA TYR A 33 -1.96 4.91 19.35
C TYR A 33 -2.77 4.11 18.34
N VAL A 34 -2.30 3.95 17.12
CA VAL A 34 -3.00 3.19 16.07
C VAL A 34 -2.81 1.70 16.29
N ASN A 35 -3.92 0.96 16.32
CA ASN A 35 -3.91 -0.48 16.23
C ASN A 35 -4.43 -0.91 14.86
N SER A 36 -3.51 -1.22 13.94
CA SER A 36 -3.83 -1.57 12.54
C SER A 36 -4.62 -2.89 12.40
N PHE A 37 -4.77 -3.67 13.47
CA PHE A 37 -5.59 -4.88 13.46
C PHE A 37 -7.06 -4.62 13.80
N ILE A 38 -7.44 -3.45 14.31
CA ILE A 38 -8.85 -3.11 14.52
C ILE A 38 -9.56 -3.08 13.16
N GLY A 39 -10.66 -3.82 13.04
CA GLY A 39 -11.44 -3.94 11.81
C GLY A 39 -10.95 -4.99 10.82
N THR A 40 -9.90 -5.77 11.14
CA THR A 40 -9.42 -6.87 10.28
C THR A 40 -10.10 -8.19 10.53
N GLY A 41 -10.95 -8.29 11.56
CA GLY A 41 -11.82 -9.43 11.86
C GLY A 41 -13.29 -9.03 11.83
N GLY A 42 -14.20 -10.01 12.00
CA GLY A 42 -15.63 -9.80 11.92
C GLY A 42 -16.02 -9.18 10.56
N HIS A 43 -16.82 -8.11 10.57
CA HIS A 43 -17.29 -7.40 9.37
C HIS A 43 -16.57 -6.06 9.15
N GLY A 44 -15.31 -5.93 9.56
CA GLY A 44 -14.58 -4.65 9.50
C GLY A 44 -13.97 -4.36 8.13
N HIS A 45 -13.61 -5.37 7.35
CA HIS A 45 -13.09 -5.28 5.97
C HIS A 45 -11.83 -4.40 5.82
N THR A 46 -11.02 -4.27 6.87
CA THR A 46 -9.76 -3.54 6.82
C THR A 46 -8.56 -4.49 6.74
N HIS A 47 -7.37 -3.96 6.57
CA HIS A 47 -6.14 -4.74 6.47
C HIS A 47 -4.99 -4.09 7.25
N PRO A 48 -4.00 -4.88 7.72
CA PRO A 48 -2.84 -4.37 8.45
C PRO A 48 -1.66 -3.98 7.52
N GLY A 49 -1.90 -3.77 6.24
CA GLY A 49 -0.85 -3.54 5.23
C GLY A 49 -0.02 -2.27 5.47
N ALA A 50 1.22 -2.32 4.97
CA ALA A 50 2.24 -1.30 5.17
C ALA A 50 2.15 -0.17 4.14
N MET A 51 1.01 0.50 4.02
CA MET A 51 0.82 1.62 3.09
C MET A 51 1.05 2.99 3.76
N VAL A 52 1.32 4.01 2.97
CA VAL A 52 1.29 5.41 3.40
C VAL A 52 -0.11 6.02 3.19
N PRO A 53 -0.44 7.18 3.81
CA PRO A 53 -1.72 7.83 3.59
C PRO A 53 -2.02 8.00 2.09
N HIS A 54 -3.20 7.56 1.67
CA HIS A 54 -3.68 7.63 0.28
C HIS A 54 -2.75 7.00 -0.77
N GLY A 55 -1.86 6.07 -0.38
CA GLY A 55 -0.91 5.45 -1.28
C GLY A 55 -1.56 4.73 -2.46
N MET A 56 -0.93 4.81 -3.64
CA MET A 56 -1.31 4.04 -4.82
C MET A 56 -1.03 2.55 -4.59
N ILE A 57 0.16 2.24 -4.03
CA ILE A 57 0.58 0.88 -3.70
C ILE A 57 0.21 0.53 -2.25
N GLN A 58 -0.28 -0.67 -2.03
CA GLN A 58 -0.85 -1.11 -0.75
C GLN A 58 -0.32 -2.50 -0.38
N PRO A 59 1.01 -2.62 -0.09
CA PRO A 59 1.60 -3.91 0.22
C PRO A 59 1.07 -4.44 1.55
N GLY A 60 0.70 -5.71 1.57
CA GLY A 60 0.21 -6.32 2.79
C GLY A 60 -0.03 -7.82 2.65
N PRO A 61 -0.27 -8.51 3.80
CA PRO A 61 -0.54 -9.93 3.80
C PRO A 61 -1.90 -10.27 3.20
N ASP A 62 -1.97 -11.43 2.56
CA ASP A 62 -3.21 -12.03 2.07
C ASP A 62 -3.40 -13.39 2.71
N THR A 63 -4.53 -13.57 3.41
CA THR A 63 -4.85 -14.82 4.13
C THR A 63 -5.95 -15.61 3.44
N ARG A 64 -6.86 -14.93 2.74
CA ARG A 64 -7.98 -15.53 1.99
C ARG A 64 -8.11 -14.95 0.60
N ILE A 65 -8.72 -15.73 -0.30
CA ILE A 65 -9.04 -15.30 -1.66
C ILE A 65 -10.55 -15.14 -1.89
N ASP A 66 -11.38 -15.48 -0.91
CA ASP A 66 -12.83 -15.42 -1.01
C ASP A 66 -13.45 -15.16 0.36
N GLY A 67 -14.73 -14.74 0.35
CA GLY A 67 -15.52 -14.46 1.54
C GLY A 67 -15.75 -12.97 1.78
N TRP A 68 -17.00 -12.62 2.11
CA TRP A 68 -17.38 -11.21 2.32
C TRP A 68 -16.59 -10.53 3.41
N ASP A 69 -16.28 -11.23 4.50
CA ASP A 69 -15.55 -10.69 5.65
C ASP A 69 -14.07 -10.39 5.37
N SER A 70 -13.51 -10.97 4.31
CA SER A 70 -12.11 -10.79 3.91
C SER A 70 -11.93 -9.98 2.63
N CYS A 71 -12.83 -9.06 2.33
CA CYS A 71 -12.79 -8.22 1.13
C CYS A 71 -11.45 -7.49 0.91
N SER A 72 -10.69 -7.23 1.97
CA SER A 72 -9.37 -6.61 1.91
C SER A 72 -8.21 -7.59 1.68
N GLY A 73 -8.51 -8.91 1.57
CA GLY A 73 -7.52 -9.99 1.41
C GLY A 73 -6.96 -10.55 2.71
N TYR A 74 -7.16 -9.88 3.85
CA TYR A 74 -6.72 -10.32 5.17
C TYR A 74 -7.90 -10.54 6.11
N TYR A 75 -7.85 -11.61 6.89
CA TYR A 75 -8.80 -11.88 7.96
C TYR A 75 -8.08 -12.34 9.23
N TYR A 76 -8.30 -11.65 10.34
CA TYR A 76 -7.51 -11.80 11.57
C TYR A 76 -7.53 -13.22 12.17
N GLU A 77 -8.64 -13.96 12.02
CA GLU A 77 -8.75 -15.30 12.59
C GLU A 77 -8.05 -16.39 11.76
N ASP A 78 -7.46 -16.03 10.61
CA ASP A 78 -6.73 -16.96 9.77
C ASP A 78 -5.35 -17.28 10.36
N THR A 79 -4.87 -18.48 10.07
CA THR A 79 -3.59 -18.99 10.55
C THR A 79 -2.59 -19.28 9.44
N THR A 80 -2.95 -18.88 8.21
CA THR A 80 -2.09 -19.06 7.02
C THR A 80 -2.05 -17.79 6.17
N ILE A 81 -0.89 -17.47 5.62
CA ILE A 81 -0.66 -16.38 4.66
C ILE A 81 -0.37 -16.98 3.29
N ASN A 82 -1.09 -16.52 2.26
CA ASN A 82 -0.88 -16.90 0.86
C ASN A 82 0.31 -16.17 0.24
N GLY A 83 0.65 -15.00 0.74
CA GLY A 83 1.72 -14.12 0.29
C GLY A 83 1.41 -12.66 0.57
N PHE A 84 2.08 -11.77 -0.16
CA PHE A 84 1.98 -10.33 0.01
C PHE A 84 1.64 -9.68 -1.34
N SER A 85 0.37 -9.27 -1.52
CA SER A 85 -0.06 -8.53 -2.71
C SER A 85 0.18 -7.02 -2.55
N HIS A 86 0.03 -6.28 -3.66
CA HIS A 86 0.42 -4.88 -3.74
C HIS A 86 -0.77 -3.93 -3.94
N THR A 87 -1.97 -4.46 -4.14
CA THR A 87 -3.22 -3.70 -4.30
C THR A 87 -4.35 -4.34 -3.50
N ARG A 88 -5.22 -3.52 -2.91
CA ARG A 88 -6.40 -3.98 -2.15
C ARG A 88 -7.39 -2.85 -1.90
N LEU A 89 -8.62 -3.19 -1.55
CA LEU A 89 -9.61 -2.27 -1.02
C LEU A 89 -9.60 -2.33 0.50
N SER A 90 -10.01 -1.26 1.16
CA SER A 90 -10.14 -1.19 2.62
C SER A 90 -11.49 -0.63 3.01
N GLY A 91 -12.17 -1.27 3.98
CA GLY A 91 -13.45 -0.81 4.52
C GLY A 91 -14.63 -0.95 3.56
N THR A 92 -14.49 -1.70 2.46
CA THR A 92 -15.54 -1.94 1.48
C THR A 92 -16.21 -3.29 1.70
N GLY A 93 -17.51 -3.38 1.42
CA GLY A 93 -18.26 -4.65 1.42
C GLY A 93 -18.10 -5.46 0.13
N CYS A 94 -17.13 -5.15 -0.69
CA CYS A 94 -16.72 -5.91 -1.86
C CYS A 94 -15.21 -5.98 -1.94
N ALA A 95 -14.70 -7.04 -2.52
CA ALA A 95 -13.28 -7.17 -2.82
C ALA A 95 -13.03 -6.86 -4.29
N ASP A 96 -11.85 -6.35 -4.55
CA ASP A 96 -11.23 -6.27 -5.88
C ASP A 96 -9.71 -6.23 -5.67
N PHE A 97 -8.91 -6.39 -6.74
CA PHE A 97 -7.45 -6.31 -6.70
C PHE A 97 -6.77 -7.58 -6.12
N GLY A 98 -5.69 -7.42 -5.35
CA GLY A 98 -4.82 -8.51 -4.91
C GLY A 98 -3.73 -8.81 -5.93
N ASP A 99 -3.25 -7.77 -6.64
CA ASP A 99 -2.34 -7.95 -7.76
C ASP A 99 -0.91 -8.22 -7.29
N PHE A 100 -0.20 -9.05 -8.09
CA PHE A 100 1.23 -9.31 -7.97
C PHE A 100 1.62 -9.83 -6.58
N LEU A 101 1.06 -10.99 -6.22
CA LEU A 101 1.35 -11.64 -4.95
C LEU A 101 2.78 -12.19 -4.94
N LEU A 102 3.61 -11.74 -4.01
CA LEU A 102 4.95 -12.26 -3.78
C LEU A 102 5.00 -13.11 -2.52
N MET A 103 5.52 -14.35 -2.64
CA MET A 103 5.72 -15.25 -1.51
C MET A 103 7.16 -15.73 -1.44
N PRO A 104 7.91 -15.50 -0.33
CA PRO A 104 9.20 -16.11 -0.12
C PRO A 104 9.04 -17.60 0.20
N THR A 105 9.92 -18.43 -0.34
CA THR A 105 9.88 -19.89 -0.17
C THR A 105 11.25 -20.44 0.16
N VAL A 106 11.27 -21.60 0.83
CA VAL A 106 12.46 -22.42 1.08
C VAL A 106 12.08 -23.87 0.77
N GLY A 107 12.88 -24.55 -0.06
CA GLY A 107 12.57 -25.88 -0.56
C GLY A 107 11.72 -25.85 -1.82
N GLU A 108 10.97 -26.92 -2.05
CA GLU A 108 10.15 -27.10 -3.25
C GLU A 108 9.10 -25.99 -3.44
N GLN A 109 9.10 -25.37 -4.62
CA GLN A 109 8.11 -24.36 -5.00
C GLN A 109 6.89 -25.03 -5.64
N ARG A 110 5.83 -25.16 -4.86
CA ARG A 110 4.59 -25.81 -5.26
C ARG A 110 3.73 -24.84 -6.08
N THR A 111 3.23 -25.31 -7.23
CA THR A 111 2.46 -24.48 -8.18
C THR A 111 1.12 -25.07 -8.56
N GLU A 112 0.76 -26.24 -8.02
CA GLU A 112 -0.48 -26.92 -8.34
C GLU A 112 -1.72 -26.05 -8.07
N PHE A 113 -2.69 -26.12 -8.95
CA PHE A 113 -3.97 -25.44 -8.78
C PHE A 113 -4.86 -26.24 -7.80
N LEU A 114 -5.27 -25.63 -6.70
CA LEU A 114 -6.08 -26.26 -5.66
C LEU A 114 -7.59 -26.07 -5.83
N GLY A 115 -8.03 -25.46 -6.93
CA GLY A 115 -9.43 -25.10 -7.19
C GLY A 115 -9.76 -23.65 -6.84
N THR A 116 -10.77 -23.08 -7.49
CA THR A 116 -11.22 -21.70 -7.25
C THR A 116 -11.86 -21.49 -5.88
N GLU A 117 -12.36 -22.55 -5.26
CA GLU A 117 -12.95 -22.49 -3.91
C GLU A 117 -11.89 -22.61 -2.79
N SER A 118 -10.63 -22.91 -3.13
CA SER A 118 -9.58 -23.01 -2.14
C SER A 118 -9.19 -21.63 -1.59
N GLN A 119 -9.25 -21.48 -0.28
CA GLN A 119 -8.80 -20.26 0.41
C GLN A 119 -7.28 -20.15 0.48
N LYS A 120 -6.55 -21.19 0.09
CA LYS A 120 -5.11 -21.27 0.24
C LYS A 120 -4.42 -21.53 -1.09
N ARG A 121 -3.27 -20.90 -1.28
CA ARG A 121 -2.33 -21.27 -2.34
C ARG A 121 -1.51 -22.49 -1.89
N PRO A 122 -1.00 -23.32 -2.82
CA PRO A 122 -0.20 -24.50 -2.50
C PRO A 122 1.09 -24.16 -1.76
N PHE A 123 1.56 -22.94 -1.91
CA PHE A 123 2.75 -22.38 -1.25
C PHE A 123 2.43 -21.50 -0.04
N ALA A 124 1.20 -21.50 0.48
CA ALA A 124 0.84 -20.73 1.67
C ALA A 124 1.64 -21.16 2.90
N SER A 125 1.99 -20.22 3.77
CA SER A 125 2.70 -20.48 5.02
C SER A 125 1.80 -20.37 6.22
N ALA A 126 1.97 -21.25 7.20
CA ALA A 126 1.46 -21.04 8.54
C ALA A 126 2.15 -19.83 9.20
N PHE A 127 1.44 -19.12 10.07
CA PHE A 127 1.95 -18.04 10.90
C PHE A 127 1.22 -17.96 12.25
N SER A 128 1.74 -17.16 13.17
CA SER A 128 1.13 -16.85 14.46
C SER A 128 1.11 -15.35 14.70
N HIS A 129 0.01 -14.83 15.23
CA HIS A 129 -0.12 -13.41 15.64
C HIS A 129 0.90 -13.00 16.72
N GLU A 130 1.44 -13.95 17.49
CA GLU A 130 2.54 -13.66 18.43
C GLU A 130 3.83 -13.21 17.72
N LYS A 131 3.96 -13.54 16.42
CA LYS A 131 5.11 -13.20 15.58
C LYS A 131 4.73 -12.25 14.46
N GLU A 132 3.59 -11.58 14.59
CA GLU A 132 3.05 -10.61 13.65
C GLU A 132 3.03 -9.22 14.27
N GLN A 133 3.36 -8.20 13.49
CA GLN A 133 3.34 -6.81 13.91
C GLN A 133 2.86 -5.92 12.76
N ALA A 134 1.96 -4.98 13.07
CA ALA A 134 1.53 -3.96 12.13
C ALA A 134 1.53 -2.59 12.81
N GLU A 135 2.09 -1.62 12.13
CA GLU A 135 2.12 -0.20 12.49
C GLU A 135 1.80 0.64 11.25
N PRO A 136 1.34 1.88 11.37
CA PRO A 136 1.17 2.75 10.21
C PRO A 136 2.43 2.85 9.34
N GLY A 137 2.36 2.32 8.12
CA GLY A 137 3.48 2.27 7.17
C GLY A 137 4.46 1.10 7.34
N TYR A 138 4.15 0.14 8.21
CA TYR A 138 4.99 -1.03 8.40
C TYR A 138 4.17 -2.28 8.77
N TYR A 139 4.58 -3.42 8.21
CA TYR A 139 4.07 -4.74 8.56
C TYR A 139 5.20 -5.74 8.66
N SER A 140 5.13 -6.69 9.60
CA SER A 140 6.04 -7.83 9.64
C SER A 140 5.36 -9.08 10.18
N VAL A 141 5.86 -10.24 9.71
CA VAL A 141 5.40 -11.56 10.17
C VAL A 141 6.51 -12.60 10.00
N PHE A 142 6.49 -13.62 10.83
CA PHE A 142 7.34 -14.79 10.66
C PHE A 142 6.54 -15.92 9.99
N LEU A 143 7.02 -16.40 8.86
CA LEU A 143 6.43 -17.47 8.06
C LEU A 143 6.95 -18.81 8.55
N ASP A 144 6.16 -19.49 9.40
CA ASP A 144 6.60 -20.69 10.12
C ASP A 144 6.95 -21.86 9.17
N THR A 145 6.24 -21.99 8.02
CA THR A 145 6.52 -23.06 7.04
C THR A 145 7.91 -22.95 6.44
N TYR A 146 8.39 -21.74 6.19
CA TYR A 146 9.63 -21.49 5.49
C TYR A 146 10.76 -20.98 6.39
N GLY A 147 10.47 -20.65 7.65
CA GLY A 147 11.44 -20.07 8.57
C GLY A 147 11.91 -18.68 8.12
N VAL A 148 11.10 -17.94 7.40
CA VAL A 148 11.42 -16.62 6.84
C VAL A 148 10.70 -15.53 7.61
N LYS A 149 11.42 -14.48 8.02
CA LYS A 149 10.79 -13.23 8.49
C LYS A 149 10.55 -12.33 7.30
N ALA A 150 9.31 -11.90 7.11
CA ALA A 150 8.91 -10.91 6.11
C ALA A 150 8.65 -9.56 6.79
N GLU A 151 9.12 -8.47 6.19
CA GLU A 151 8.91 -7.09 6.62
C GLU A 151 8.58 -6.23 5.40
N LEU A 152 7.56 -5.37 5.50
CA LEU A 152 7.08 -4.53 4.42
C LEU A 152 7.00 -3.07 4.85
N THR A 153 7.29 -2.17 3.93
CA THR A 153 7.06 -0.72 4.03
C THR A 153 6.83 -0.14 2.64
N SER A 154 6.36 1.11 2.54
CA SER A 154 6.08 1.73 1.24
C SER A 154 6.29 3.24 1.22
N THR A 155 6.34 3.75 0.00
CA THR A 155 6.09 5.15 -0.38
C THR A 155 4.70 5.25 -1.03
N GLU A 156 4.39 6.34 -1.73
CA GLU A 156 3.09 6.47 -2.40
C GLU A 156 2.88 5.46 -3.54
N ARG A 157 3.94 5.16 -4.32
CA ARG A 157 3.85 4.35 -5.56
C ARG A 157 4.76 3.13 -5.56
N ALA A 158 5.62 3.00 -4.54
CA ALA A 158 6.57 1.90 -4.45
C ALA A 158 6.54 1.23 -3.07
N ALA A 159 6.78 -0.07 -3.03
CA ALA A 159 6.89 -0.87 -1.82
C ALA A 159 8.29 -1.47 -1.71
N MET A 160 8.80 -1.62 -0.50
CA MET A 160 10.02 -2.36 -0.20
C MET A 160 9.72 -3.48 0.77
N HIS A 161 10.12 -4.68 0.39
CA HIS A 161 10.05 -5.86 1.23
C HIS A 161 11.46 -6.24 1.66
N ARG A 162 11.61 -6.70 2.89
CA ARG A 162 12.84 -7.27 3.45
C ARG A 162 12.52 -8.66 3.98
N TYR A 163 13.18 -9.67 3.44
CA TYR A 163 13.01 -11.05 3.83
C TYR A 163 14.30 -11.58 4.44
N THR A 164 14.23 -12.04 5.70
CA THR A 164 15.35 -12.69 6.38
C THR A 164 15.19 -14.19 6.25
N PHE A 165 16.08 -14.81 5.50
CA PHE A 165 16.05 -16.25 5.17
C PHE A 165 16.93 -17.08 6.10
N PRO A 166 16.58 -18.36 6.35
CA PRO A 166 17.53 -19.34 6.87
C PRO A 166 18.60 -19.66 5.81
N GLU A 167 19.64 -20.39 6.20
CA GLU A 167 20.58 -20.99 5.23
C GLU A 167 19.84 -21.99 4.36
N SER A 168 19.92 -21.84 3.03
CA SER A 168 19.28 -22.73 2.08
C SER A 168 19.92 -22.66 0.70
N ARG A 169 20.00 -23.80 0.03
CA ARG A 169 20.33 -23.89 -1.40
C ARG A 169 19.10 -23.78 -2.30
N GLU A 170 17.91 -23.82 -1.72
CA GLU A 170 16.62 -23.82 -2.41
C GLU A 170 15.72 -22.68 -1.86
N ALA A 171 16.31 -21.51 -1.65
CA ALA A 171 15.56 -20.31 -1.34
C ALA A 171 15.03 -19.65 -2.61
N GLY A 172 13.91 -18.94 -2.51
CA GLY A 172 13.35 -18.28 -3.68
C GLY A 172 12.13 -17.44 -3.39
N PHE A 173 11.52 -16.96 -4.46
CA PHE A 173 10.21 -16.32 -4.46
C PHE A 173 9.28 -16.95 -5.48
N ILE A 174 8.01 -16.99 -5.17
CA ILE A 174 6.93 -17.18 -6.13
C ILE A 174 6.25 -15.82 -6.32
N LEU A 175 6.30 -15.29 -7.55
CA LEU A 175 5.45 -14.19 -7.97
C LEU A 175 4.22 -14.78 -8.66
N ASP A 176 3.08 -14.72 -7.98
CA ASP A 176 1.81 -15.24 -8.47
C ASP A 176 1.05 -14.14 -9.21
N MET A 177 1.00 -14.23 -10.53
CA MET A 177 0.30 -13.30 -11.41
C MET A 177 -1.20 -13.61 -11.49
N ASP A 178 -1.60 -14.85 -11.26
CA ASP A 178 -3.02 -15.25 -11.30
C ASP A 178 -3.74 -15.04 -9.97
N TYR A 179 -3.03 -14.62 -8.91
CA TYR A 179 -3.64 -14.26 -7.65
C TYR A 179 -4.54 -13.04 -7.80
N ASN A 180 -5.67 -13.08 -7.13
CA ASN A 180 -6.57 -11.95 -6.90
C ASN A 180 -7.46 -12.26 -5.69
N ILE A 181 -8.07 -11.21 -5.14
CA ILE A 181 -9.08 -11.33 -4.09
C ILE A 181 -10.45 -11.49 -4.77
N GLN A 182 -11.27 -12.44 -4.31
CA GLN A 182 -12.64 -12.68 -4.83
C GLN A 182 -12.75 -13.13 -6.29
N GLN A 183 -11.81 -13.96 -6.74
CA GLN A 183 -11.95 -14.66 -8.03
C GLN A 183 -12.18 -13.73 -9.24
N GLN A 184 -11.44 -12.63 -9.31
CA GLN A 184 -11.44 -11.76 -10.48
C GLN A 184 -11.14 -12.56 -11.76
N ILE A 185 -11.64 -12.07 -12.87
CA ILE A 185 -11.33 -12.65 -14.18
C ILE A 185 -10.00 -12.06 -14.66
N ASN A 186 -8.93 -12.85 -14.62
CA ASN A 186 -7.67 -12.50 -15.24
C ASN A 186 -7.77 -12.66 -16.76
N GLN A 187 -7.68 -11.53 -17.47
CA GLN A 187 -7.80 -11.49 -18.95
C GLN A 187 -6.43 -11.56 -19.64
N VAL A 188 -5.44 -10.89 -19.06
CA VAL A 188 -4.06 -10.87 -19.56
C VAL A 188 -3.11 -10.94 -18.37
N MET A 189 -2.08 -11.72 -18.47
CA MET A 189 -0.98 -11.80 -17.51
C MET A 189 0.32 -11.94 -18.27
N GLU A 190 1.21 -10.98 -18.14
CA GLU A 190 2.52 -10.96 -18.78
C GLU A 190 3.58 -10.65 -17.73
N VAL A 191 4.63 -11.44 -17.68
CA VAL A 191 5.78 -11.20 -16.81
C VAL A 191 7.05 -11.63 -17.51
N GLU A 192 8.08 -10.82 -17.44
CA GLU A 192 9.40 -11.12 -17.99
C GLU A 192 10.51 -10.74 -17.03
N ALA A 193 11.61 -11.47 -17.07
CA ALA A 193 12.86 -11.08 -16.45
C ALA A 193 13.66 -10.20 -17.44
N VAL A 194 13.84 -8.94 -17.04
CA VAL A 194 14.68 -8.00 -17.81
C VAL A 194 16.16 -8.37 -17.69
N ASN A 195 16.54 -8.84 -16.50
CA ASN A 195 17.84 -9.42 -16.18
C ASN A 195 17.71 -10.32 -14.93
N ASP A 196 18.82 -10.72 -14.32
CA ASP A 196 18.87 -11.60 -13.16
C ASP A 196 18.46 -10.95 -11.81
N THR A 197 18.08 -9.68 -11.82
CA THR A 197 17.61 -8.95 -10.62
C THR A 197 16.33 -8.15 -10.88
N VAL A 198 15.80 -8.12 -12.11
CA VAL A 198 14.70 -7.23 -12.49
C VAL A 198 13.61 -8.00 -13.21
N LEU A 199 12.38 -7.83 -12.71
CA LEU A 199 11.15 -8.27 -13.35
C LEU A 199 10.31 -7.05 -13.76
N ARG A 200 9.56 -7.17 -14.83
CA ARG A 200 8.44 -6.30 -15.17
C ARG A 200 7.27 -7.11 -15.68
N GLY A 201 6.10 -6.56 -15.59
CA GLY A 201 4.93 -7.27 -16.10
C GLY A 201 3.69 -6.40 -16.16
N TYR A 202 2.64 -7.04 -16.66
CA TYR A 202 1.35 -6.45 -16.91
C TYR A 202 0.25 -7.43 -16.57
N LYS A 203 -0.80 -6.93 -15.95
CA LYS A 203 -2.01 -7.70 -15.68
C LYS A 203 -3.24 -6.89 -16.07
N ARG A 204 -4.17 -7.55 -16.77
CA ARG A 204 -5.53 -7.06 -16.95
C ARG A 204 -6.50 -7.99 -16.27
N SER A 205 -7.29 -7.44 -15.37
CA SER A 205 -8.34 -8.15 -14.67
C SER A 205 -9.68 -7.43 -14.79
N ALA A 206 -10.75 -8.11 -14.45
CA ALA A 206 -12.11 -7.58 -14.45
C ALA A 206 -12.91 -8.16 -13.30
N TYR A 207 -13.56 -7.29 -12.55
CA TYR A 207 -14.56 -7.63 -11.54
C TYR A 207 -15.44 -6.38 -11.29
N TRP A 208 -15.27 -5.67 -10.16
CA TRP A 208 -15.92 -4.37 -9.93
C TRP A 208 -15.41 -3.32 -10.91
N ALA A 209 -14.10 -3.22 -11.06
CA ALA A 209 -13.52 -2.60 -12.23
C ALA A 209 -13.72 -3.55 -13.41
N TYR A 210 -14.56 -3.20 -14.39
CA TYR A 210 -14.79 -4.03 -15.57
C TYR A 210 -13.56 -4.17 -16.45
N ARG A 211 -12.56 -3.31 -16.24
CA ARG A 211 -11.21 -3.38 -16.83
C ARG A 211 -10.22 -2.67 -15.93
N GLN A 212 -9.36 -3.42 -15.30
CA GLN A 212 -8.22 -2.92 -14.57
C GLN A 212 -6.95 -3.28 -15.34
N ASP A 213 -6.24 -2.27 -15.82
CA ASP A 213 -4.91 -2.40 -16.41
C ASP A 213 -3.88 -1.98 -15.36
N LEU A 214 -2.95 -2.87 -15.01
CA LEU A 214 -1.92 -2.60 -14.02
C LEU A 214 -0.58 -3.15 -14.48
N TYR A 215 0.43 -2.31 -14.42
CA TYR A 215 1.83 -2.62 -14.73
C TYR A 215 2.66 -2.59 -13.46
N PHE A 216 3.69 -3.41 -13.41
CA PHE A 216 4.66 -3.36 -12.34
C PHE A 216 6.10 -3.34 -12.85
N TYR A 217 6.99 -2.85 -11.98
CA TYR A 217 8.43 -2.96 -12.11
C TYR A 217 9.00 -3.39 -10.77
N ALA A 218 9.75 -4.50 -10.74
CA ALA A 218 10.29 -5.07 -9.51
C ALA A 218 11.80 -5.26 -9.61
N VAL A 219 12.52 -4.95 -8.53
CA VAL A 219 13.97 -5.12 -8.43
C VAL A 219 14.29 -5.88 -7.17
N PHE A 220 15.16 -6.88 -7.28
CA PHE A 220 15.63 -7.70 -6.17
C PHE A 220 17.09 -7.38 -5.85
N SER A 221 17.45 -7.39 -4.56
CA SER A 221 18.80 -7.11 -4.11
C SER A 221 19.79 -8.25 -4.39
N LYS A 222 19.26 -9.42 -4.78
CA LYS A 222 20.03 -10.64 -5.02
C LYS A 222 19.71 -11.17 -6.42
N PRO A 223 20.74 -11.57 -7.21
CA PRO A 223 20.52 -12.25 -8.49
C PRO A 223 19.79 -13.57 -8.29
N PHE A 224 18.93 -13.89 -9.24
CA PHE A 224 18.15 -15.12 -9.27
C PHE A 224 18.24 -15.82 -10.64
N THR A 225 18.03 -17.12 -10.65
CA THR A 225 17.55 -17.84 -11.82
C THR A 225 16.03 -17.96 -11.74
N TYR A 226 15.36 -18.21 -12.85
CA TYR A 226 13.90 -18.25 -12.85
C TYR A 226 13.32 -19.34 -13.74
N THR A 227 12.09 -19.72 -13.42
CA THR A 227 11.22 -20.57 -14.26
C THR A 227 9.88 -19.88 -14.40
N LEU A 228 9.42 -19.68 -15.63
CA LEU A 228 8.06 -19.22 -15.90
C LEU A 228 7.14 -20.45 -16.00
N TYR A 229 6.17 -20.52 -15.09
CA TYR A 229 5.12 -21.53 -15.11
C TYR A 229 3.83 -20.92 -15.65
N THR A 230 3.33 -21.46 -16.76
CA THR A 230 2.04 -21.06 -17.35
C THR A 230 1.23 -22.31 -17.64
N ASP A 231 -0.05 -22.27 -17.33
CA ASP A 231 -1.00 -23.34 -17.58
C ASP A 231 -2.40 -22.78 -17.83
N THR A 232 -3.31 -23.63 -18.31
CA THR A 232 -4.73 -23.34 -18.38
C THR A 232 -5.49 -24.52 -17.80
N VAL A 233 -6.03 -24.31 -16.62
CA VAL A 233 -6.74 -25.34 -15.87
C VAL A 233 -8.24 -25.29 -16.21
N GLN A 234 -8.83 -26.47 -16.45
CA GLN A 234 -10.27 -26.58 -16.68
C GLN A 234 -10.99 -26.83 -15.35
N GLU A 235 -11.88 -25.94 -14.95
CA GLU A 235 -12.73 -26.10 -13.77
C GLU A 235 -14.16 -25.61 -14.06
N ASN A 236 -15.15 -26.43 -13.78
CA ASN A 236 -16.59 -26.10 -13.95
C ASN A 236 -16.90 -25.43 -15.31
N ASP A 237 -16.44 -26.04 -16.41
CA ASP A 237 -16.59 -25.56 -17.79
C ASP A 237 -15.90 -24.20 -18.09
N LYS A 238 -15.07 -23.69 -17.17
CA LYS A 238 -14.27 -22.49 -17.37
C LYS A 238 -12.81 -22.86 -17.57
N GLN A 239 -12.15 -22.09 -18.41
CA GLN A 239 -10.70 -22.10 -18.56
C GLN A 239 -10.09 -21.05 -17.65
N ILE A 240 -9.25 -21.48 -16.70
CA ILE A 240 -8.61 -20.62 -15.71
C ILE A 240 -7.13 -20.52 -16.07
N PRO A 241 -6.66 -19.35 -16.52
CA PRO A 241 -5.27 -19.16 -16.82
C PRO A 241 -4.45 -19.09 -15.51
N VAL A 242 -3.31 -19.78 -15.50
CA VAL A 242 -2.33 -19.76 -14.39
C VAL A 242 -1.03 -19.19 -14.92
N CYS A 243 -0.43 -18.28 -14.18
CA CYS A 243 0.85 -17.65 -14.51
C CYS A 243 1.64 -17.34 -13.25
N LYS A 244 2.81 -17.97 -13.10
CA LYS A 244 3.70 -17.76 -11.95
C LYS A 244 5.15 -17.63 -12.42
N MET A 245 5.88 -16.68 -11.83
CA MET A 245 7.33 -16.59 -11.99
C MET A 245 7.98 -17.14 -10.72
N LEU A 246 8.74 -18.23 -10.88
CA LEU A 246 9.47 -18.89 -9.81
C LEU A 246 10.92 -18.40 -9.84
N LEU A 247 11.36 -17.75 -8.75
CA LEU A 247 12.73 -17.25 -8.61
C LEU A 247 13.51 -18.15 -7.68
N HIS A 248 14.77 -18.47 -8.04
CA HIS A 248 15.63 -19.37 -7.29
C HIS A 248 16.98 -18.71 -6.98
N PHE A 249 17.43 -18.84 -5.74
CA PHE A 249 18.74 -18.42 -5.27
C PHE A 249 19.15 -19.19 -4.02
N GLU A 250 20.42 -19.09 -3.64
CA GLU A 250 20.89 -19.67 -2.38
C GLU A 250 20.97 -18.57 -1.32
N THR A 251 20.80 -18.91 -0.04
CA THR A 251 20.92 -17.98 1.07
C THR A 251 21.86 -18.52 2.15
N ALA A 252 22.64 -17.61 2.76
CA ALA A 252 23.32 -17.86 4.01
C ALA A 252 22.35 -17.73 5.19
N LYS A 253 22.77 -18.18 6.37
CA LYS A 253 21.96 -18.02 7.60
C LYS A 253 21.72 -16.54 7.89
N ASP A 254 20.46 -16.20 8.15
CA ASP A 254 19.99 -14.85 8.47
C ASP A 254 20.26 -13.82 7.34
N GLU A 255 20.45 -14.28 6.11
CA GLU A 255 20.65 -13.40 4.96
C GLU A 255 19.37 -12.61 4.65
N GLN A 256 19.54 -11.31 4.47
CA GLN A 256 18.44 -10.42 4.07
C GLN A 256 18.42 -10.25 2.56
N VAL A 257 17.30 -10.64 1.93
CA VAL A 257 17.02 -10.37 0.53
C VAL A 257 15.89 -9.35 0.45
N LEU A 258 16.17 -8.24 -0.23
CA LEU A 258 15.19 -7.16 -0.41
C LEU A 258 14.56 -7.24 -1.79
N ALA A 259 13.28 -6.89 -1.86
CA ALA A 259 12.56 -6.71 -3.11
C ALA A 259 11.86 -5.34 -3.10
N LYS A 260 11.95 -4.63 -4.21
CA LYS A 260 11.23 -3.37 -4.45
C LYS A 260 10.20 -3.59 -5.55
N PHE A 261 9.00 -3.10 -5.32
CA PHE A 261 7.92 -3.11 -6.29
C PHE A 261 7.40 -1.71 -6.50
N SER A 262 7.04 -1.36 -7.71
CA SER A 262 6.23 -0.18 -8.04
C SER A 262 5.18 -0.54 -9.06
N ILE A 263 4.11 0.22 -9.08
CA ILE A 263 2.97 0.01 -9.96
C ILE A 263 2.65 1.26 -10.76
N SER A 264 1.98 1.07 -11.90
CA SER A 264 1.42 2.12 -12.76
C SER A 264 0.18 1.60 -13.48
N SER A 265 -0.82 2.44 -13.65
CA SER A 265 -1.97 2.15 -14.51
C SER A 265 -1.74 2.48 -15.98
N VAL A 266 -0.57 2.99 -16.33
CA VAL A 266 -0.25 3.53 -17.67
C VAL A 266 0.61 2.57 -18.47
N ASP A 267 1.82 2.28 -17.96
CA ASP A 267 2.78 1.37 -18.59
C ASP A 267 3.92 0.96 -17.63
N ALA A 268 4.73 -0.01 -18.05
CA ALA A 268 5.88 -0.47 -17.26
C ALA A 268 6.95 0.61 -17.09
N GLU A 269 7.07 1.57 -18.02
CA GLU A 269 7.96 2.73 -17.89
C GLU A 269 7.50 3.69 -16.80
N GLY A 270 6.18 3.87 -16.63
CA GLY A 270 5.59 4.62 -15.51
C GLY A 270 5.94 3.97 -14.18
N ALA A 271 5.77 2.64 -14.06
CA ALA A 271 6.17 1.90 -12.87
C ALA A 271 7.68 2.03 -12.59
N TYR A 272 8.53 1.93 -13.62
CA TYR A 272 9.98 2.16 -13.48
C TYR A 272 10.30 3.56 -12.95
N LYS A 273 9.70 4.62 -13.53
CA LYS A 273 9.91 6.00 -13.08
C LYS A 273 9.44 6.23 -11.65
N ASN A 274 8.29 5.65 -11.27
CA ASN A 274 7.79 5.68 -9.90
C ASN A 274 8.83 5.10 -8.94
N LEU A 275 9.38 3.93 -9.25
CA LEU A 275 10.39 3.28 -8.45
C LEU A 275 11.66 4.11 -8.31
N GLN A 276 12.18 4.65 -9.41
CA GLN A 276 13.42 5.43 -9.41
C GLN A 276 13.29 6.74 -8.65
N ALA A 277 12.13 7.40 -8.75
CA ALA A 277 11.88 8.67 -8.08
C ALA A 277 11.70 8.50 -6.56
N GLU A 278 10.96 7.47 -6.14
CA GLU A 278 10.57 7.32 -4.74
C GLU A 278 11.49 6.37 -3.93
N MET A 279 12.17 5.44 -4.61
CA MET A 279 12.92 4.38 -3.94
C MET A 279 14.23 4.03 -4.68
N PRO A 280 15.13 4.98 -4.90
CA PRO A 280 16.36 4.76 -5.69
C PRO A 280 17.35 3.82 -4.98
N GLY A 281 17.34 3.81 -3.64
CA GLY A 281 18.26 3.01 -2.80
C GLY A 281 17.60 1.80 -2.13
N TRP A 282 18.38 1.12 -1.26
CA TRP A 282 17.98 -0.06 -0.49
C TRP A 282 17.82 0.22 1.01
N ASN A 283 17.59 1.47 1.41
CA ASN A 283 17.45 1.87 2.81
C ASN A 283 16.04 1.57 3.33
N PHE A 284 15.75 0.33 3.68
CA PHE A 284 14.46 -0.11 4.21
C PHE A 284 14.04 0.70 5.45
N ASP A 285 14.96 0.87 6.41
CA ASP A 285 14.63 1.53 7.67
C ASP A 285 14.38 3.03 7.48
N GLY A 286 15.04 3.66 6.50
CA GLY A 286 14.75 5.04 6.09
C GLY A 286 13.36 5.18 5.49
N VAL A 287 12.97 4.29 4.56
CA VAL A 287 11.62 4.29 3.97
C VAL A 287 10.55 4.08 5.04
N ARG A 288 10.78 3.14 5.98
CA ARG A 288 9.88 2.93 7.13
C ARG A 288 9.73 4.18 7.99
N ALA A 289 10.84 4.85 8.30
CA ALA A 289 10.81 6.08 9.10
C ALA A 289 10.05 7.21 8.39
N ASP A 290 10.22 7.36 7.07
CA ASP A 290 9.51 8.35 6.26
C ASP A 290 8.00 8.02 6.17
N ALA A 291 7.64 6.75 6.01
CA ALA A 291 6.24 6.30 6.03
C ALA A 291 5.58 6.61 7.39
N LYS A 292 6.25 6.29 8.50
CA LYS A 292 5.80 6.64 9.86
C LYS A 292 5.62 8.14 10.03
N LYS A 293 6.56 8.94 9.53
CA LYS A 293 6.49 10.41 9.58
C LYS A 293 5.25 10.93 8.84
N LYS A 294 4.98 10.46 7.62
CA LYS A 294 3.78 10.82 6.84
C LYS A 294 2.49 10.50 7.60
N TRP A 295 2.42 9.32 8.22
CA TRP A 295 1.28 8.97 9.07
C TRP A 295 1.14 9.90 10.27
N ASN A 296 2.26 10.22 10.94
CA ASN A 296 2.21 11.13 12.09
C ASN A 296 1.74 12.53 11.69
N GLU A 297 2.14 13.04 10.53
CA GLU A 297 1.65 14.30 9.98
C GLU A 297 0.12 14.30 9.77
N CYS A 298 -0.45 13.20 9.25
CA CYS A 298 -1.89 13.06 9.11
C CYS A 298 -2.61 12.96 10.46
N LEU A 299 -2.11 12.13 11.37
CA LEU A 299 -2.72 11.87 12.67
C LEU A 299 -2.63 13.07 13.62
N SER A 300 -1.59 13.90 13.48
CA SER A 300 -1.40 15.11 14.29
C SER A 300 -2.39 16.24 13.97
N LYS A 301 -3.17 16.14 12.88
CA LYS A 301 -4.20 17.14 12.52
C LYS A 301 -5.28 17.29 13.59
N ILE A 302 -5.50 16.25 14.41
CA ILE A 302 -6.39 16.32 15.58
C ILE A 302 -5.67 15.74 16.78
N ALA A 303 -5.35 16.56 17.77
CA ALA A 303 -4.75 16.12 19.03
C ALA A 303 -5.84 15.90 20.08
N VAL A 304 -6.04 14.65 20.49
CA VAL A 304 -7.01 14.26 21.51
C VAL A 304 -6.34 14.04 22.84
N LYS A 305 -6.89 14.63 23.92
CA LYS A 305 -6.49 14.37 25.30
C LYS A 305 -7.55 13.53 25.99
N THR A 306 -7.20 12.34 26.40
CA THR A 306 -8.04 11.43 27.21
C THR A 306 -7.16 10.61 28.15
N ASN A 307 -7.69 10.22 29.30
CA ASN A 307 -7.04 9.30 30.22
C ASN A 307 -7.41 7.82 29.92
N ASN A 308 -8.24 7.59 28.92
CA ASN A 308 -8.66 6.25 28.50
C ASN A 308 -7.88 5.84 27.24
N GLU A 309 -6.98 4.86 27.39
CA GLU A 309 -6.12 4.39 26.29
C GLU A 309 -6.93 3.73 25.17
N ASP A 310 -8.00 3.00 25.49
CA ASP A 310 -8.86 2.37 24.47
C ASP A 310 -9.55 3.42 23.60
N GLN A 311 -10.08 4.48 24.22
CA GLN A 311 -10.69 5.59 23.46
C GLN A 311 -9.67 6.29 22.55
N ARG A 312 -8.42 6.42 23.01
CA ARG A 312 -7.34 6.99 22.25
C ARG A 312 -6.99 6.10 21.06
N ALA A 313 -6.83 4.80 21.29
CA ALA A 313 -6.57 3.82 20.23
C ALA A 313 -7.70 3.78 19.20
N ILE A 314 -8.96 3.75 19.63
CA ILE A 314 -10.14 3.80 18.75
C ILE A 314 -10.12 5.07 17.90
N PHE A 315 -9.87 6.24 18.51
CA PHE A 315 -9.87 7.52 17.80
C PHE A 315 -8.77 7.57 16.72
N TYR A 316 -7.52 7.28 17.09
CA TYR A 316 -6.41 7.36 16.13
C TYR A 316 -6.46 6.26 15.09
N THR A 317 -6.99 5.08 15.41
CA THR A 317 -7.24 4.02 14.41
C THR A 317 -8.35 4.42 13.44
N ALA A 318 -9.42 5.06 13.91
CA ALA A 318 -10.46 5.60 13.02
C ALA A 318 -9.91 6.70 12.09
N MET A 319 -9.04 7.59 12.61
CA MET A 319 -8.32 8.54 11.76
C MET A 319 -7.43 7.84 10.73
N TYR A 320 -6.66 6.82 11.14
CA TYR A 320 -5.84 6.02 10.25
C TYR A 320 -6.68 5.44 9.12
N HIS A 321 -7.82 4.80 9.41
CA HIS A 321 -8.72 4.27 8.40
C HIS A 321 -9.28 5.35 7.47
N ALA A 322 -9.56 6.55 7.97
CA ALA A 322 -10.05 7.67 7.16
C ALA A 322 -9.04 8.17 6.11
N PHE A 323 -7.74 7.92 6.31
CA PHE A 323 -6.68 8.31 5.37
C PHE A 323 -6.15 7.14 4.51
N LEU A 324 -6.77 5.96 4.56
CA LEU A 324 -6.40 4.84 3.68
C LEU A 324 -6.90 5.05 2.24
N SER A 325 -8.08 5.63 2.05
CA SER A 325 -8.70 5.89 0.75
C SER A 325 -9.41 7.25 0.76
N PRO A 326 -9.64 7.89 -0.40
CA PRO A 326 -9.28 7.53 -1.79
C PRO A 326 -7.76 7.42 -2.02
N ASN A 327 -7.37 6.71 -3.07
CA ASN A 327 -5.97 6.39 -3.36
C ASN A 327 -5.42 7.22 -4.52
N LEU A 328 -4.16 7.59 -4.44
CA LEU A 328 -3.42 8.22 -5.52
C LEU A 328 -3.46 7.37 -6.79
N PHE A 329 -3.58 8.01 -7.95
CA PHE A 329 -3.71 7.33 -9.23
C PHE A 329 -2.85 7.96 -10.35
N THR A 330 -1.94 8.82 -9.99
CA THR A 330 -1.06 9.54 -10.91
C THR A 330 0.38 9.07 -10.74
N ASP A 331 1.07 8.72 -11.82
CA ASP A 331 2.51 8.44 -11.84
C ASP A 331 3.33 9.70 -11.53
N VAL A 332 4.60 9.54 -11.15
CA VAL A 332 5.49 10.67 -10.83
C VAL A 332 5.71 11.63 -11.99
N ASP A 333 5.49 11.19 -13.22
CA ASP A 333 5.57 12.04 -14.42
C ASP A 333 4.23 12.72 -14.79
N GLY A 334 3.22 12.60 -13.92
CA GLY A 334 1.92 13.24 -14.09
C GLY A 334 0.94 12.45 -14.95
N ARG A 335 1.32 11.27 -15.49
CA ARG A 335 0.44 10.44 -16.32
C ARG A 335 -0.51 9.62 -15.44
N TYR A 336 -1.69 9.34 -15.95
CA TYR A 336 -2.71 8.45 -15.36
C TYR A 336 -3.66 7.93 -16.43
N LEU A 337 -4.35 6.84 -16.17
CA LEU A 337 -5.40 6.30 -17.04
C LEU A 337 -6.73 6.97 -16.69
N GLY A 338 -7.33 7.67 -17.66
CA GLY A 338 -8.61 8.37 -17.49
C GLY A 338 -9.83 7.45 -17.51
N MET A 339 -11.01 8.00 -17.18
CA MET A 339 -12.29 7.29 -17.24
C MET A 339 -12.71 6.92 -18.69
N ASP A 340 -12.10 7.49 -19.69
CA ASP A 340 -12.23 7.15 -21.11
C ASP A 340 -11.24 6.06 -21.56
N LEU A 341 -10.51 5.47 -20.62
CA LEU A 341 -9.45 4.47 -20.84
C LEU A 341 -8.30 4.96 -21.72
N LYS A 342 -8.07 6.28 -21.75
CA LYS A 342 -6.92 6.90 -22.40
C LYS A 342 -5.93 7.43 -21.38
N VAL A 343 -4.68 7.52 -21.79
CA VAL A 343 -3.63 8.13 -20.97
C VAL A 343 -3.77 9.64 -21.02
N HIS A 344 -3.90 10.24 -19.85
CA HIS A 344 -3.91 11.68 -19.63
C HIS A 344 -2.70 12.12 -18.81
N THR A 345 -2.47 13.43 -18.77
CA THR A 345 -1.41 14.03 -17.96
C THR A 345 -1.99 15.15 -17.10
N THR A 346 -1.55 15.25 -15.87
CA THR A 346 -1.90 16.32 -14.93
C THR A 346 -0.65 16.98 -14.37
N ASP A 347 -0.79 18.20 -13.85
CA ASP A 347 0.24 18.84 -13.04
C ASP A 347 0.35 18.07 -11.70
N MET A 348 1.57 17.73 -11.29
CA MET A 348 1.84 17.02 -10.03
C MET A 348 1.43 17.81 -8.78
N LYS A 349 1.13 19.10 -8.89
CA LYS A 349 0.47 19.86 -7.81
C LYS A 349 -1.00 19.47 -7.64
N HIS A 350 -1.60 18.85 -8.64
CA HIS A 350 -3.00 18.45 -8.69
C HIS A 350 -3.12 16.99 -9.14
N PRO A 351 -2.63 16.02 -8.35
CA PRO A 351 -2.68 14.61 -8.69
C PRO A 351 -4.13 14.13 -8.79
N VAL A 352 -4.33 13.03 -9.51
CA VAL A 352 -5.64 12.37 -9.62
C VAL A 352 -5.71 11.25 -8.61
N TYR A 353 -6.87 11.12 -7.98
CA TYR A 353 -7.20 10.06 -7.03
C TYR A 353 -8.30 9.16 -7.59
N THR A 354 -8.40 7.96 -7.04
CA THR A 354 -9.39 6.94 -7.39
C THR A 354 -9.94 6.25 -6.15
N ILE A 355 -10.92 5.36 -6.34
CA ILE A 355 -11.60 4.61 -5.27
C ILE A 355 -12.41 5.57 -4.39
N PHE A 356 -13.32 6.30 -5.04
CA PHE A 356 -14.31 7.12 -4.37
C PHE A 356 -15.61 6.33 -4.18
N SER A 357 -15.97 6.04 -2.94
CA SER A 357 -17.26 5.50 -2.57
C SER A 357 -18.12 6.61 -1.96
N LEU A 358 -18.71 7.46 -2.79
CA LEU A 358 -19.38 8.67 -2.34
C LEU A 358 -20.60 8.39 -1.46
N TRP A 359 -21.26 7.26 -1.66
CA TRP A 359 -22.39 6.86 -0.82
C TRP A 359 -21.97 6.62 0.64
N ASP A 360 -20.77 6.08 0.86
CA ASP A 360 -20.22 5.83 2.19
C ASP A 360 -19.62 7.10 2.81
N THR A 361 -18.92 7.90 2.02
CA THR A 361 -18.03 8.95 2.51
C THR A 361 -18.69 10.32 2.66
N PHE A 362 -19.87 10.55 2.04
CA PHE A 362 -20.52 11.87 2.03
C PHE A 362 -20.93 12.36 3.42
N ARG A 363 -21.31 11.47 4.34
CA ARG A 363 -21.81 11.83 5.67
C ARG A 363 -20.71 12.27 6.62
N ALA A 364 -19.56 11.63 6.58
CA ALA A 364 -18.52 11.83 7.61
C ALA A 364 -17.16 12.18 7.01
N LEU A 365 -16.60 11.38 6.10
CA LEU A 365 -15.23 11.58 5.62
C LEU A 365 -15.02 12.93 4.94
N HIS A 366 -15.82 13.25 3.92
CA HIS A 366 -15.66 14.53 3.21
C HIS A 366 -15.96 15.75 4.09
N PRO A 367 -17.03 15.78 4.92
CA PRO A 367 -17.22 16.84 5.92
C PRO A 367 -16.04 16.96 6.91
N LEU A 368 -15.48 15.83 7.38
CA LEU A 368 -14.31 15.86 8.24
C LEU A 368 -13.11 16.50 7.52
N LEU A 369 -12.83 16.09 6.29
CA LEU A 369 -11.71 16.61 5.50
C LEU A 369 -11.86 18.10 5.18
N THR A 370 -13.07 18.66 5.09
CA THR A 370 -13.26 20.11 4.94
C THR A 370 -12.72 20.89 6.14
N ILE A 371 -12.60 20.27 7.30
CA ILE A 371 -12.11 20.86 8.54
C ILE A 371 -10.62 20.56 8.75
N VAL A 372 -10.23 19.29 8.59
CA VAL A 372 -8.88 18.82 8.97
C VAL A 372 -7.87 18.85 7.84
N ASP A 373 -8.35 18.74 6.59
CA ASP A 373 -7.50 18.80 5.38
C ASP A 373 -8.26 19.37 4.16
N PRO A 374 -8.61 20.65 4.17
CA PRO A 374 -9.38 21.25 3.08
C PRO A 374 -8.64 21.24 1.73
N GLN A 375 -7.31 21.19 1.74
CA GLN A 375 -6.51 21.09 0.52
C GLN A 375 -6.69 19.72 -0.13
N LEU A 376 -6.53 18.64 0.62
CA LEU A 376 -6.76 17.28 0.16
C LEU A 376 -8.18 17.08 -0.37
N ASN A 377 -9.19 17.58 0.38
CA ASN A 377 -10.58 17.51 -0.05
C ASN A 377 -10.80 18.27 -1.38
N THR A 378 -10.11 19.38 -1.60
CA THR A 378 -10.15 20.12 -2.88
C THR A 378 -9.55 19.27 -4.02
N GLU A 379 -8.46 18.55 -3.80
CA GLU A 379 -7.87 17.67 -4.81
C GLU A 379 -8.78 16.47 -5.13
N PHE A 380 -9.53 15.96 -4.16
CA PHE A 380 -10.56 14.95 -4.40
C PHE A 380 -11.68 15.50 -5.31
N ILE A 381 -12.16 16.71 -5.06
CA ILE A 381 -13.16 17.36 -5.91
C ILE A 381 -12.61 17.58 -7.33
N ARG A 382 -11.35 18.02 -7.46
CA ARG A 382 -10.68 18.16 -8.78
C ARG A 382 -10.61 16.84 -9.52
N SER A 383 -10.29 15.75 -8.82
CA SER A 383 -10.26 14.40 -9.40
C SER A 383 -11.63 13.97 -9.92
N LEU A 384 -12.70 14.20 -9.15
CA LEU A 384 -14.08 13.90 -9.57
C LEU A 384 -14.51 14.73 -10.79
N ILE A 385 -14.12 16.00 -10.86
CA ILE A 385 -14.37 16.87 -12.04
C ILE A 385 -13.66 16.31 -13.27
N LYS A 386 -12.38 15.91 -13.17
CA LYS A 386 -11.64 15.28 -14.28
C LYS A 386 -12.34 14.00 -14.73
N LYS A 387 -12.72 13.12 -13.79
CA LYS A 387 -13.46 11.88 -14.09
C LYS A 387 -14.76 12.16 -14.84
N HIS A 388 -15.49 13.21 -14.47
CA HIS A 388 -16.67 13.65 -15.22
C HIS A 388 -16.33 14.13 -16.64
N GLN A 389 -15.29 14.92 -16.80
CA GLN A 389 -14.85 15.44 -18.12
C GLN A 389 -14.42 14.31 -19.06
N GLU A 390 -13.78 13.27 -18.53
CA GLU A 390 -13.31 12.12 -19.29
C GLU A 390 -14.42 11.08 -19.54
N GLY A 391 -15.23 10.76 -18.53
CA GLY A 391 -16.26 9.70 -18.58
C GLY A 391 -17.68 10.18 -18.85
N GLY A 392 -17.92 11.51 -18.90
CA GLY A 392 -19.23 12.10 -19.18
C GLY A 392 -20.21 12.14 -18.02
N ILE A 393 -19.90 11.48 -16.90
CA ILE A 393 -20.73 11.46 -15.68
C ILE A 393 -19.87 11.58 -14.43
N PHE A 394 -20.42 12.14 -13.34
CA PHE A 394 -19.79 12.02 -12.03
C PHE A 394 -19.98 10.59 -11.52
N PRO A 395 -18.88 9.85 -11.25
CA PRO A 395 -19.02 8.50 -10.74
C PRO A 395 -19.50 8.51 -9.29
N LYS A 396 -20.52 7.73 -8.96
CA LYS A 396 -20.95 7.50 -7.58
C LYS A 396 -19.97 6.61 -6.83
N TRP A 397 -19.40 5.66 -7.56
CA TRP A 397 -18.36 4.75 -7.12
C TRP A 397 -17.43 4.49 -8.30
N ASP A 398 -16.22 5.03 -8.25
CA ASP A 398 -15.19 4.73 -9.25
C ASP A 398 -14.19 3.71 -8.69
N CYS A 399 -13.80 2.78 -9.53
CA CYS A 399 -12.76 1.81 -9.26
C CYS A 399 -11.73 1.90 -10.37
N VAL A 400 -10.54 2.44 -10.05
CA VAL A 400 -9.50 2.82 -11.00
C VAL A 400 -10.08 3.66 -12.14
N SER A 401 -10.01 3.30 -13.37
CA SER A 401 -10.57 4.07 -14.51
C SER A 401 -11.98 3.63 -14.91
N ASN A 402 -12.76 3.10 -13.96
CA ASN A 402 -14.07 2.54 -14.26
C ASN A 402 -15.18 3.10 -13.37
N TYR A 403 -16.35 3.29 -13.94
CA TYR A 403 -17.57 3.50 -13.18
C TYR A 403 -18.23 2.15 -12.90
N THR A 404 -18.28 1.75 -11.64
CA THR A 404 -18.79 0.42 -11.26
C THR A 404 -20.30 0.24 -11.49
N GLY A 405 -21.03 1.34 -11.68
CA GLY A 405 -22.50 1.29 -11.86
C GLY A 405 -23.29 0.96 -10.60
N THR A 406 -22.61 0.87 -9.45
CA THR A 406 -23.21 0.46 -8.18
C THR A 406 -23.54 1.64 -7.28
N MET A 407 -24.25 1.38 -6.19
CA MET A 407 -24.73 2.29 -5.16
C MET A 407 -25.75 3.31 -5.63
N VAL A 408 -26.53 3.81 -4.69
CA VAL A 408 -27.61 4.78 -4.94
C VAL A 408 -27.06 6.18 -5.14
N GLY A 409 -27.59 6.93 -6.11
CA GLY A 409 -27.17 8.29 -6.44
C GLY A 409 -27.83 9.41 -5.63
N LEU A 410 -28.77 9.08 -4.74
CA LEU A 410 -29.56 10.07 -4.01
C LEU A 410 -28.72 11.07 -3.22
N SER A 411 -27.65 10.62 -2.58
CA SER A 411 -26.74 11.49 -1.83
C SER A 411 -26.00 12.49 -2.72
N LEU A 412 -25.64 12.12 -3.94
CA LEU A 412 -25.00 13.03 -4.90
C LEU A 412 -25.99 14.04 -5.50
N ILE A 413 -27.21 13.63 -5.78
CA ILE A 413 -28.27 14.52 -6.27
C ILE A 413 -28.60 15.58 -5.21
N HIS A 414 -28.69 15.21 -3.93
CA HIS A 414 -28.98 16.13 -2.85
C HIS A 414 -27.80 17.07 -2.50
N ILE A 415 -26.56 16.69 -2.80
CA ILE A 415 -25.37 17.50 -2.51
C ILE A 415 -25.04 18.41 -3.70
N SER A 416 -25.15 17.91 -4.94
CA SER A 416 -24.78 18.65 -6.15
C SER A 416 -25.92 19.49 -6.74
N GLU A 417 -27.17 19.14 -6.46
CA GLU A 417 -28.38 19.89 -6.89
C GLU A 417 -29.38 20.04 -5.74
N PRO A 418 -29.06 20.84 -4.69
CA PRO A 418 -29.92 20.94 -3.51
C PRO A 418 -31.26 21.64 -3.74
N THR A 419 -31.50 22.22 -4.92
CA THR A 419 -32.76 22.89 -5.23
C THR A 419 -32.93 23.09 -6.74
N ARG A 420 -33.69 22.26 -7.34
CA ARG A 420 -34.57 22.59 -8.48
C ARG A 420 -35.96 22.16 -8.20
#